data_9009f4b82f46ad964763a9aeb0f7511e
#
_entry.id   9009f4b82f46ad964763a9aeb0f7511e
#
_cell.length_a   1.000
_cell.length_b   1.000
_cell.length_c   1.000
_cell.angle_alpha   90.00
_cell.angle_beta   90.00
_cell.angle_gamma   90.00
#
_symmetry.space_group_name_H-M   'P 1'
#
loop_
_entity.id
_entity.type
_entity.pdbx_description
1 polymer ?
#
loop_
_entity_poly.entity_id
_entity_poly.type
_entity_poly.pdbx_seq_one_letter_code
_entity_poly.pdbx_strand_id
1 'polypeptide(L)'
;MGTARISTLAVVLLAGTVLHAQSPAPKAPPAALATRLEELAWFEGHWRDESGGMLSEEIWTAPSGDSLMGMWRLSTDGKVRVFELLAIKAEDGKLLLRLRHFDPKLVAREEKDKPLAWPLVRSGPREAVFEGPEASGKGTVRLTYRRPDDDTLVAILDKGGKAQEFHYRRVAR
;
A
#
# COMPACT_ATOMS: atom_id res chain seq x y z
N MET A 1 55.23 -43.75 -45.77
CA MET A 1 53.89 -43.47 -46.26
C MET A 1 52.89 -43.86 -45.12
N GLY A 2 52.52 -42.95 -44.29
CA GLY A 2 51.61 -43.17 -43.13
C GLY A 2 50.38 -42.31 -43.28
N THR A 3 49.24 -42.93 -43.48
CA THR A 3 47.97 -42.32 -43.64
C THR A 3 47.38 -42.01 -42.24
N ALA A 4 47.24 -40.71 -41.88
CA ALA A 4 46.59 -40.26 -40.66
C ALA A 4 45.06 -40.40 -40.81
N ARG A 5 44.41 -41.12 -39.88
CA ARG A 5 42.95 -41.19 -39.75
C ARG A 5 42.50 -40.08 -38.87
N ILE A 6 41.70 -39.18 -39.41
CA ILE A 6 41.01 -38.12 -38.66
C ILE A 6 39.70 -38.69 -38.07
N SER A 7 39.62 -38.83 -36.75
CA SER A 7 38.39 -39.23 -36.07
C SER A 7 37.55 -37.98 -35.80
N THR A 8 36.40 -37.90 -36.44
CA THR A 8 35.41 -36.82 -36.22
C THR A 8 34.62 -37.13 -34.95
N LEU A 9 34.79 -36.32 -33.93
CA LEU A 9 34.03 -36.40 -32.68
C LEU A 9 32.70 -35.66 -32.87
N ALA A 10 31.59 -36.37 -32.90
CA ALA A 10 30.26 -35.77 -32.95
C ALA A 10 29.85 -35.33 -31.54
N VAL A 11 29.72 -34.00 -31.34
CA VAL A 11 29.19 -33.43 -30.13
C VAL A 11 27.66 -33.41 -30.24
N VAL A 12 26.97 -34.24 -29.47
CA VAL A 12 25.53 -34.25 -29.34
C VAL A 12 25.13 -33.17 -28.30
N LEU A 13 24.62 -32.05 -28.78
CA LEU A 13 24.01 -31.03 -27.94
C LEU A 13 22.59 -31.47 -27.49
N LEU A 14 22.47 -31.96 -26.28
CA LEU A 14 21.16 -32.15 -25.64
C LEU A 14 20.59 -30.77 -25.25
N ALA A 15 19.65 -30.24 -26.04
CA ALA A 15 18.85 -29.07 -25.66
C ALA A 15 17.83 -29.50 -24.61
N GLY A 16 18.17 -29.28 -23.35
CA GLY A 16 17.23 -29.42 -22.23
C GLY A 16 16.19 -28.29 -22.26
N THR A 17 14.94 -28.61 -22.61
CA THR A 17 13.80 -27.70 -22.45
C THR A 17 13.48 -27.54 -20.95
N VAL A 18 13.87 -26.42 -20.38
CA VAL A 18 13.44 -26.05 -19.02
C VAL A 18 11.96 -25.68 -19.10
N LEU A 19 11.08 -26.57 -18.67
CA LEU A 19 9.69 -26.24 -18.42
C LEU A 19 9.64 -25.25 -17.25
N HIS A 20 9.41 -23.97 -17.53
CA HIS A 20 9.04 -23.00 -16.51
C HIS A 20 7.62 -23.32 -16.05
N ALA A 21 7.50 -23.92 -14.87
CA ALA A 21 6.22 -24.02 -14.19
C ALA A 21 5.72 -22.59 -13.89
N GLN A 22 4.74 -22.14 -14.65
CA GLN A 22 4.07 -20.87 -14.36
C GLN A 22 3.35 -21.01 -13.02
N SER A 23 3.72 -20.20 -12.03
CA SER A 23 2.94 -20.08 -10.80
C SER A 23 1.51 -19.72 -11.15
N PRO A 24 0.51 -20.34 -10.52
CA PRO A 24 -0.90 -19.99 -10.79
C PRO A 24 -1.12 -18.50 -10.52
N ALA A 25 -1.79 -17.82 -11.43
CA ALA A 25 -2.15 -16.43 -11.29
C ALA A 25 -2.94 -16.22 -9.98
N PRO A 26 -2.73 -15.10 -9.26
CA PRO A 26 -3.50 -14.80 -8.06
C PRO A 26 -4.99 -14.88 -8.37
N LYS A 27 -5.76 -15.56 -7.51
CA LYS A 27 -7.21 -15.66 -7.68
C LYS A 27 -7.82 -14.27 -7.52
N ALA A 28 -8.58 -13.81 -8.51
CA ALA A 28 -9.29 -12.54 -8.43
C ALA A 28 -10.20 -12.50 -7.19
N PRO A 29 -10.34 -11.34 -6.51
CA PRO A 29 -11.21 -11.20 -5.37
C PRO A 29 -12.67 -11.50 -5.76
N PRO A 30 -13.51 -11.96 -4.82
CA PRO A 30 -14.94 -12.10 -5.06
C PRO A 30 -15.55 -10.80 -5.60
N ALA A 31 -16.47 -10.87 -6.56
CA ALA A 31 -17.05 -9.70 -7.22
C ALA A 31 -17.58 -8.63 -6.24
N ALA A 32 -18.19 -9.04 -5.12
CA ALA A 32 -18.69 -8.12 -4.08
C ALA A 32 -17.56 -7.33 -3.39
N LEU A 33 -16.35 -7.90 -3.25
CA LEU A 33 -15.19 -7.20 -2.68
C LEU A 33 -14.52 -6.29 -3.70
N ALA A 34 -14.48 -6.71 -4.97
CA ALA A 34 -14.00 -5.84 -6.05
C ALA A 34 -14.88 -4.58 -6.16
N THR A 35 -16.22 -4.72 -6.11
CA THR A 35 -17.15 -3.58 -6.09
C THR A 35 -16.88 -2.64 -4.90
N ARG A 36 -16.68 -3.19 -3.71
CA ARG A 36 -16.37 -2.38 -2.52
C ARG A 36 -15.02 -1.66 -2.60
N LEU A 37 -14.04 -2.24 -3.27
CA LEU A 37 -12.75 -1.59 -3.50
C LEU A 37 -12.88 -0.41 -4.47
N GLU A 38 -13.67 -0.57 -5.54
CA GLU A 38 -14.00 0.51 -6.48
C GLU A 38 -14.74 1.67 -5.80
N GLU A 39 -15.55 1.41 -4.77
CA GLU A 39 -16.20 2.45 -3.96
C GLU A 39 -15.19 3.36 -3.24
N LEU A 40 -13.93 2.91 -3.08
CA LEU A 40 -12.83 3.67 -2.51
C LEU A 40 -11.96 4.38 -3.56
N ALA A 41 -12.32 4.35 -4.85
CA ALA A 41 -11.56 5.04 -5.91
C ALA A 41 -11.39 6.54 -5.67
N TRP A 42 -12.23 7.14 -4.85
CA TRP A 42 -12.13 8.55 -4.46
C TRP A 42 -10.88 8.89 -3.62
N PHE A 43 -10.14 7.89 -3.10
CA PHE A 43 -8.83 8.12 -2.48
C PHE A 43 -7.80 8.62 -3.50
N GLU A 44 -7.92 8.20 -4.77
CA GLU A 44 -6.92 8.49 -5.81
C GLU A 44 -6.55 9.97 -5.85
N GLY A 45 -5.27 10.21 -5.79
CA GLY A 45 -4.70 11.55 -5.91
C GLY A 45 -3.40 11.74 -5.19
N HIS A 46 -2.89 12.96 -5.33
CA HIS A 46 -1.77 13.50 -4.58
C HIS A 46 -2.30 14.60 -3.67
N TRP A 47 -2.12 14.44 -2.38
CA TRP A 47 -2.73 15.23 -1.33
C TRP A 47 -1.67 15.83 -0.43
N ARG A 48 -1.79 17.13 -0.09
CA ARG A 48 -0.79 17.85 0.67
C ARG A 48 -1.41 18.79 1.69
N ASP A 49 -0.90 18.76 2.92
CA ASP A 49 -1.21 19.69 4.01
C ASP A 49 0.09 20.33 4.48
N GLU A 50 0.14 21.67 4.42
CA GLU A 50 1.23 22.47 4.94
C GLU A 50 0.70 23.38 6.04
N SER A 51 0.82 22.95 7.27
CA SER A 51 0.36 23.71 8.42
C SER A 51 1.36 23.64 9.57
N GLY A 52 1.52 24.75 10.30
CA GLY A 52 2.31 24.80 11.54
C GLY A 52 3.76 24.37 11.40
N GLY A 53 4.41 24.61 10.25
CA GLY A 53 5.79 24.16 9.98
C GLY A 53 5.91 22.67 9.68
N MET A 54 4.79 21.97 9.57
CA MET A 54 4.73 20.57 9.12
C MET A 54 4.31 20.49 7.65
N LEU A 55 4.87 19.53 6.95
CA LEU A 55 4.38 19.05 5.66
C LEU A 55 3.93 17.61 5.83
N SER A 56 2.65 17.37 5.65
CA SER A 56 2.04 16.04 5.51
C SER A 56 1.63 15.83 4.06
N GLU A 57 1.98 14.69 3.50
CA GLU A 57 1.71 14.42 2.08
C GLU A 57 1.32 12.97 1.89
N GLU A 58 0.24 12.76 1.16
CA GLU A 58 -0.31 11.44 0.85
C GLU A 58 -0.51 11.28 -0.66
N ILE A 59 -0.14 10.11 -1.19
CA ILE A 59 -0.35 9.76 -2.59
C ILE A 59 -1.09 8.42 -2.63
N TRP A 60 -2.20 8.37 -3.36
CA TRP A 60 -2.99 7.15 -3.55
C TRP A 60 -3.16 6.83 -5.02
N THR A 61 -3.05 5.54 -5.37
CA THR A 61 -3.38 5.04 -6.71
C THR A 61 -4.87 4.81 -6.85
N ALA A 62 -5.36 4.71 -8.09
CA ALA A 62 -6.66 4.10 -8.36
C ALA A 62 -6.66 2.63 -7.94
N PRO A 63 -7.85 2.02 -7.67
CA PRO A 63 -7.99 0.58 -7.48
C PRO A 63 -7.40 -0.19 -8.67
N SER A 64 -6.63 -1.24 -8.36
CA SER A 64 -6.11 -2.14 -9.38
C SER A 64 -5.93 -3.54 -8.78
N GLY A 65 -6.45 -4.55 -9.48
CA GLY A 65 -6.45 -5.92 -8.97
C GLY A 65 -7.26 -6.03 -7.67
N ASP A 66 -6.61 -6.38 -6.60
CA ASP A 66 -7.22 -6.56 -5.27
C ASP A 66 -6.88 -5.45 -4.27
N SER A 67 -6.35 -4.30 -4.74
CA SER A 67 -5.81 -3.28 -3.84
C SER A 67 -5.84 -1.84 -4.38
N LEU A 68 -5.75 -0.88 -3.44
CA LEU A 68 -5.22 0.47 -3.66
C LEU A 68 -3.89 0.58 -2.92
N MET A 69 -2.91 1.26 -3.51
CA MET A 69 -1.65 1.57 -2.86
C MET A 69 -1.61 3.04 -2.43
N GLY A 70 -1.05 3.28 -1.25
CA GLY A 70 -0.79 4.61 -0.73
C GLY A 70 0.63 4.77 -0.21
N MET A 71 1.11 5.99 -0.22
CA MET A 71 2.34 6.41 0.46
C MET A 71 2.05 7.67 1.23
N TRP A 72 2.62 7.77 2.43
CA TRP A 72 2.54 8.96 3.25
C TRP A 72 3.92 9.37 3.76
N ARG A 73 4.14 10.69 3.89
CA ARG A 73 5.30 11.22 4.60
C ARG A 73 4.93 12.40 5.48
N LEU A 74 5.63 12.51 6.59
CA LEU A 74 5.60 13.69 7.44
C LEU A 74 7.00 14.32 7.50
N SER A 75 7.06 15.61 7.26
CA SER A 75 8.25 16.43 7.44
C SER A 75 7.99 17.55 8.46
N THR A 76 8.98 17.92 9.23
CA THR A 76 8.96 19.06 10.15
C THR A 76 10.25 19.85 9.95
N ASP A 77 10.15 21.16 9.81
CA ASP A 77 11.31 22.05 9.56
C ASP A 77 12.15 21.60 8.37
N GLY A 78 11.47 21.21 7.28
CA GLY A 78 12.10 20.74 6.05
C GLY A 78 12.78 19.35 6.14
N LYS A 79 12.64 18.62 7.25
CA LYS A 79 13.24 17.31 7.44
C LYS A 79 12.17 16.24 7.58
N VAL A 80 12.29 15.18 6.78
CA VAL A 80 11.43 14.00 6.89
C VAL A 80 11.58 13.37 8.27
N ARG A 81 10.46 13.01 8.89
CA ARG A 81 10.38 12.32 10.20
C ARG A 81 9.95 10.87 10.05
N VAL A 82 9.07 10.60 9.09
CA VAL A 82 8.52 9.27 8.85
C VAL A 82 8.02 9.15 7.41
N PHE A 83 8.14 7.95 6.86
CA PHE A 83 7.42 7.49 5.67
C PHE A 83 6.48 6.37 6.05
N GLU A 84 5.39 6.22 5.32
CA GLU A 84 4.50 5.05 5.40
C GLU A 84 4.25 4.49 4.01
N LEU A 85 4.21 3.17 3.95
CA LEU A 85 3.61 2.45 2.83
C LEU A 85 2.27 1.91 3.28
N LEU A 86 1.24 2.21 2.50
CA LEU A 86 -0.15 1.82 2.80
C LEU A 86 -0.71 0.98 1.66
N ALA A 87 -1.57 0.03 2.01
CA ALA A 87 -2.33 -0.75 1.04
C ALA A 87 -3.71 -1.08 1.59
N ILE A 88 -4.76 -0.69 0.86
CA ILE A 88 -6.11 -1.19 1.14
C ILE A 88 -6.33 -2.41 0.27
N LYS A 89 -6.51 -3.58 0.90
CA LYS A 89 -6.61 -4.88 0.21
C LYS A 89 -7.87 -5.62 0.58
N ALA A 90 -8.38 -6.39 -0.38
CA ALA A 90 -9.44 -7.37 -0.15
C ALA A 90 -8.81 -8.68 0.36
N GLU A 91 -9.01 -9.02 1.65
CA GLU A 91 -8.51 -10.23 2.29
C GLU A 91 -9.62 -10.86 3.13
N ASP A 92 -9.82 -12.18 3.01
CA ASP A 92 -10.77 -12.98 3.81
C ASP A 92 -12.18 -12.37 3.93
N GLY A 93 -12.69 -11.85 2.84
CA GLY A 93 -14.04 -11.24 2.81
C GLY A 93 -14.12 -9.83 3.41
N LYS A 94 -13.01 -9.19 3.74
CA LYS A 94 -12.92 -7.85 4.32
C LYS A 94 -12.00 -6.96 3.50
N LEU A 95 -12.17 -5.64 3.63
CA LEU A 95 -11.16 -4.68 3.22
C LEU A 95 -10.30 -4.34 4.43
N LEU A 96 -8.98 -4.48 4.28
CA LEU A 96 -7.98 -4.19 5.31
C LEU A 96 -7.07 -3.08 4.82
N LEU A 97 -6.89 -2.05 5.64
CA LEU A 97 -5.78 -1.12 5.50
C LEU A 97 -4.56 -1.74 6.18
N ARG A 98 -3.57 -2.11 5.39
CA ARG A 98 -2.24 -2.50 5.89
C ARG A 98 -1.31 -1.33 5.77
N LEU A 99 -0.51 -1.10 6.80
CA LEU A 99 0.48 -0.03 6.76
C LEU A 99 1.76 -0.42 7.49
N ARG A 100 2.84 0.21 7.08
CA ARG A 100 4.16 0.08 7.68
C ARG A 100 4.86 1.43 7.70
N HIS A 101 5.37 1.77 8.88
CA HIS A 101 6.17 2.97 9.06
C HIS A 101 7.64 2.71 8.78
N PHE A 102 8.31 3.71 8.26
CA PHE A 102 9.76 3.70 8.04
C PHE A 102 10.37 4.98 8.62
N ASP A 103 11.56 4.86 9.16
CA ASP A 103 12.36 6.01 9.52
C ASP A 103 12.92 6.71 8.26
N PRO A 104 13.60 7.88 8.39
CA PRO A 104 14.18 8.57 7.24
C PRO A 104 15.25 7.78 6.45
N LYS A 105 15.77 6.68 7.00
CA LYS A 105 16.70 5.76 6.33
C LYS A 105 16.01 4.56 5.71
N LEU A 106 14.68 4.56 5.66
CA LEU A 106 13.83 3.47 5.20
C LEU A 106 13.95 2.17 6.01
N VAL A 107 14.31 2.28 7.30
CA VAL A 107 14.26 1.16 8.23
C VAL A 107 12.83 1.04 8.77
N ALA A 108 12.21 -0.13 8.59
CA ALA A 108 10.85 -0.39 9.07
C ALA A 108 10.79 -0.37 10.61
N ARG A 109 9.73 0.20 11.18
CA ARG A 109 9.51 0.27 12.63
C ARG A 109 8.79 -0.96 13.18
N GLU A 110 7.88 -1.55 12.40
CA GLU A 110 7.20 -2.78 12.75
C GLU A 110 8.08 -4.00 12.46
N GLU A 111 7.86 -5.09 13.20
CA GLU A 111 8.51 -6.36 12.95
C GLU A 111 8.25 -6.83 11.50
N LYS A 112 9.25 -7.52 10.91
CA LYS A 112 9.27 -7.90 9.50
C LYS A 112 7.95 -8.49 8.99
N ASP A 113 7.34 -9.37 9.77
CA ASP A 113 6.15 -10.12 9.35
C ASP A 113 4.84 -9.62 10.01
N LYS A 114 4.89 -8.45 10.71
CA LYS A 114 3.76 -7.90 11.46
C LYS A 114 3.47 -6.43 11.08
N PRO A 115 3.09 -6.12 9.83
CA PRO A 115 2.57 -4.81 9.50
C PRO A 115 1.30 -4.53 10.31
N LEU A 116 0.99 -3.27 10.56
CA LEU A 116 -0.32 -2.91 11.11
C LEU A 116 -1.41 -3.30 10.10
N ALA A 117 -2.55 -3.76 10.60
CA ALA A 117 -3.68 -4.18 9.78
C ALA A 117 -4.98 -3.74 10.46
N TRP A 118 -5.68 -2.80 9.81
CA TRP A 118 -6.92 -2.20 10.31
C TRP A 118 -8.07 -2.51 9.35
N PRO A 119 -9.06 -3.31 9.78
CA PRO A 119 -10.25 -3.55 8.97
C PRO A 119 -11.03 -2.27 8.70
N LEU A 120 -11.62 -2.18 7.50
CA LEU A 120 -12.64 -1.21 7.17
C LEU A 120 -13.90 -1.53 8.00
N VAL A 121 -14.25 -0.67 8.95
CA VAL A 121 -15.40 -0.87 9.85
C VAL A 121 -16.64 -0.11 9.39
N ARG A 122 -16.45 0.96 8.61
CA ARG A 122 -17.54 1.74 8.01
C ARG A 122 -17.08 2.37 6.69
N SER A 123 -17.97 2.36 5.70
CA SER A 123 -17.81 3.13 4.46
C SER A 123 -19.11 3.82 4.08
N GLY A 124 -18.99 4.92 3.36
CA GLY A 124 -20.09 5.69 2.82
C GLY A 124 -19.63 6.48 1.60
N PRO A 125 -20.50 7.29 1.00
CA PRO A 125 -20.10 8.18 -0.07
C PRO A 125 -18.95 9.07 0.38
N ARG A 126 -17.75 8.84 -0.20
CA ARG A 126 -16.53 9.59 0.11
C ARG A 126 -16.14 9.61 1.61
N GLU A 127 -16.47 8.55 2.35
CA GLU A 127 -16.02 8.33 3.72
C GLU A 127 -15.58 6.87 3.89
N ALA A 128 -14.47 6.66 4.62
CA ALA A 128 -13.99 5.34 5.02
C ALA A 128 -13.42 5.42 6.44
N VAL A 129 -13.76 4.42 7.28
CA VAL A 129 -13.28 4.32 8.66
C VAL A 129 -12.59 2.97 8.84
N PHE A 130 -11.33 3.03 9.21
CA PHE A 130 -10.52 1.87 9.56
C PHE A 130 -10.26 1.89 11.07
N GLU A 131 -10.24 0.71 11.70
CA GLU A 131 -10.01 0.61 13.13
C GLU A 131 -9.17 -0.62 13.46
N GLY A 132 -8.18 -0.46 14.32
CA GLY A 132 -7.32 -1.58 14.72
C GLY A 132 -6.35 -1.22 15.85
N PRO A 133 -5.42 -2.12 16.18
CA PRO A 133 -4.50 -1.90 17.29
C PRO A 133 -3.50 -0.78 16.97
N GLU A 134 -3.10 -0.05 18.01
CA GLU A 134 -1.91 0.81 17.95
C GLU A 134 -0.63 -0.01 17.70
N ALA A 135 0.40 0.63 17.13
CA ALA A 135 1.72 0.03 16.99
C ALA A 135 2.33 -0.41 18.33
N SER A 136 1.98 0.25 19.43
CA SER A 136 2.36 -0.11 20.79
C SER A 136 1.68 -1.37 21.32
N GLY A 137 0.61 -1.83 20.67
CA GLY A 137 -0.26 -2.94 21.13
C GLY A 137 -1.14 -2.58 22.34
N LYS A 138 -1.14 -1.33 22.81
CA LYS A 138 -1.82 -0.93 24.07
C LYS A 138 -3.07 -0.08 23.87
N GLY A 139 -3.65 -0.07 22.70
CA GLY A 139 -4.83 0.73 22.42
C GLY A 139 -5.41 0.46 21.06
N THR A 140 -6.48 1.18 20.74
CA THR A 140 -7.14 1.15 19.45
C THR A 140 -6.94 2.49 18.75
N VAL A 141 -6.63 2.43 17.46
CA VAL A 141 -6.59 3.57 16.56
C VAL A 141 -7.80 3.52 15.66
N ARG A 142 -8.44 4.66 15.48
CA ARG A 142 -9.44 4.87 14.43
C ARG A 142 -8.91 5.88 13.44
N LEU A 143 -8.85 5.49 12.17
CA LEU A 143 -8.47 6.36 11.07
C LEU A 143 -9.69 6.58 10.18
N THR A 144 -10.14 7.82 10.11
CA THR A 144 -11.26 8.22 9.26
C THR A 144 -10.74 9.06 8.10
N TYR A 145 -11.07 8.64 6.88
CA TYR A 145 -10.90 9.48 5.69
C TYR A 145 -12.24 10.03 5.25
N ARG A 146 -12.23 11.31 4.84
CA ARG A 146 -13.38 11.98 4.22
C ARG A 146 -12.91 12.83 3.04
N ARG A 147 -13.68 12.83 1.97
CA ARG A 147 -13.45 13.71 0.83
C ARG A 147 -14.67 14.61 0.61
N PRO A 148 -14.75 15.76 1.31
CA PRO A 148 -15.92 16.64 1.26
C PRO A 148 -16.15 17.26 -0.14
N ASP A 149 -15.09 17.47 -0.91
CA ASP A 149 -15.13 17.97 -2.29
C ASP A 149 -14.02 17.32 -3.13
N ASP A 150 -13.86 17.71 -4.40
CA ASP A 150 -12.89 17.09 -5.32
C ASP A 150 -11.44 17.45 -5.00
N ASP A 151 -11.21 18.56 -4.29
CA ASP A 151 -9.88 19.10 -4.03
C ASP A 151 -9.46 18.97 -2.56
N THR A 152 -10.33 18.41 -1.70
CA THR A 152 -10.06 18.28 -0.27
C THR A 152 -10.13 16.81 0.17
N LEU A 153 -9.12 16.35 0.89
CA LEU A 153 -9.14 15.09 1.64
C LEU A 153 -8.86 15.40 3.11
N VAL A 154 -9.63 14.83 4.02
CA VAL A 154 -9.42 14.95 5.46
C VAL A 154 -9.11 13.58 6.02
N ALA A 155 -7.97 13.45 6.72
CA ALA A 155 -7.63 12.27 7.50
C ALA A 155 -7.68 12.60 8.99
N ILE A 156 -8.41 11.81 9.76
CA ILE A 156 -8.58 11.98 11.22
C ILE A 156 -8.05 10.72 11.89
N LEU A 157 -6.94 10.86 12.61
CA LEU A 157 -6.31 9.81 13.38
C LEU A 157 -6.68 9.98 14.86
N ASP A 158 -7.56 9.13 15.37
CA ASP A 158 -7.96 9.12 16.78
C ASP A 158 -7.26 7.97 17.52
N LYS A 159 -6.56 8.34 18.60
CA LYS A 159 -5.89 7.41 19.53
C LYS A 159 -6.43 7.65 20.93
N GLY A 160 -7.38 6.81 21.33
CA GLY A 160 -7.95 6.88 22.69
C GLY A 160 -8.64 8.20 23.02
N GLY A 161 -9.38 8.80 22.07
CA GLY A 161 -10.08 10.07 22.21
C GLY A 161 -9.22 11.32 21.97
N LYS A 162 -7.97 11.14 21.52
CA LYS A 162 -7.10 12.23 21.07
C LYS A 162 -7.01 12.19 19.54
N ALA A 163 -7.78 13.05 18.89
CA ALA A 163 -7.81 13.15 17.44
C ALA A 163 -6.74 14.12 16.92
N GLN A 164 -6.04 13.71 15.89
CA GLN A 164 -5.21 14.56 15.05
C GLN A 164 -5.83 14.60 13.66
N GLU A 165 -6.03 15.79 13.12
CA GLU A 165 -6.62 15.99 11.81
C GLU A 165 -5.57 16.52 10.83
N PHE A 166 -5.63 16.02 9.58
CA PHE A 166 -4.87 16.50 8.45
C PHE A 166 -5.86 16.98 7.40
N HIS A 167 -5.71 18.22 6.95
CA HIS A 167 -6.59 18.86 5.97
C HIS A 167 -5.84 19.04 4.66
N TYR A 168 -5.85 18.01 3.84
CA TYR A 168 -5.12 17.97 2.60
C TYR A 168 -5.82 18.75 1.49
N ARG A 169 -5.03 19.38 0.65
CA ARG A 169 -5.43 19.89 -0.66
C ARG A 169 -4.83 19.03 -1.76
N ARG A 170 -5.59 18.87 -2.83
CA ARG A 170 -5.11 18.17 -4.01
C ARG A 170 -3.96 18.95 -4.65
N VAL A 171 -2.85 18.27 -4.92
CA VAL A 171 -1.76 18.83 -5.71
C VAL A 171 -2.15 18.72 -7.18
N ALA A 172 -2.11 19.84 -7.90
CA ALA A 172 -2.36 19.86 -9.35
C ALA A 172 -1.31 19.00 -10.09
N ARG A 173 -1.77 18.29 -11.11
CA ARG A 173 -0.88 17.52 -12.02
C ARG A 173 -0.15 18.43 -12.95
#